data_2eb6a3d43158064927f3c8c1a8d96f78
#
_entry.id   2eb6a3d43158064927f3c8c1a8d96f78
#
_cell.length_a   1.000
_cell.length_b   1.000
_cell.length_c   1.000
_cell.angle_alpha   90.00
_cell.angle_beta   90.00
_cell.angle_gamma   90.00
#
_symmetry.space_group_name_H-M   'P 1'
#
loop_
_entity.id
_entity.type
_entity.pdbx_description
1 polymer ?
#
loop_
_entity_poly.entity_id
_entity_poly.type
_entity_poly.pdbx_seq_one_letter_code
_entity_poly.pdbx_strand_id
1 'polypeptide(L)'
;HSLDRRQRQMCIRDRVGMTLAINKNVFITCAVTGSGSSQDKSNEVPRSPKEIADSAIDAAKAGAAIVHCHVRDPETGIPSRRVDLYEEVTKRIRDSETDVVLNLTTGMGGDIYLGLDPENPLPLKQPETDMIGASERIRHLITCKPEICTLDCGTMNFAEDNYVMTNTPGMLTAMASKITSLGILPEIEVFDTGHLWLAKKLVNEGLIKDPVLLQLCMGIPWGAPNDINTFMSLVNNIPKDWTWSAFS
;
A
#
# COMPACT_ATOMS: atom_id res chain seq x y z
N HIS A 1 6.66 50.16 14.89
CA HIS A 1 6.35 50.33 13.47
C HIS A 1 4.95 49.81 13.22
N SER A 2 3.96 50.73 13.11
CA SER A 2 2.60 50.38 12.71
C SER A 2 2.56 50.27 11.19
N LEU A 3 2.20 49.09 10.69
CA LEU A 3 1.92 48.90 9.27
C LEU A 3 0.77 49.82 8.84
N ASP A 4 0.95 50.54 7.73
CA ASP A 4 -0.04 51.42 7.12
C ASP A 4 -1.33 50.66 6.87
N ARG A 5 -2.48 51.39 6.95
CA ARG A 5 -3.82 50.84 6.73
C ARG A 5 -3.96 50.13 5.36
N ARG A 6 -3.22 50.61 4.35
CA ARG A 6 -3.18 50.00 3.00
C ARG A 6 -2.43 48.66 2.99
N GLN A 7 -1.36 48.57 3.76
CA GLN A 7 -0.62 47.28 3.89
C GLN A 7 -1.43 46.24 4.65
N ARG A 8 -2.20 46.65 5.69
CA ARG A 8 -3.13 45.73 6.38
C ARG A 8 -4.27 45.27 5.49
N GLN A 9 -4.82 46.14 4.63
CA GLN A 9 -5.86 45.75 3.67
C GLN A 9 -5.35 44.85 2.55
N MET A 10 -4.10 45.04 2.09
CA MET A 10 -3.45 44.17 1.14
C MET A 10 -3.23 42.75 1.73
N CYS A 11 -2.71 42.66 2.96
CA CYS A 11 -2.56 41.37 3.66
C CYS A 11 -3.89 40.64 3.92
N ILE A 12 -5.02 41.37 4.08
CA ILE A 12 -6.34 40.80 4.25
C ILE A 12 -6.96 40.38 2.89
N ARG A 13 -6.73 41.15 1.82
CA ARG A 13 -7.19 40.78 0.48
C ARG A 13 -6.48 39.55 -0.06
N ASP A 14 -5.18 39.41 0.16
CA ASP A 14 -4.43 38.25 -0.25
C ASP A 14 -4.80 36.98 0.53
N ARG A 15 -5.34 37.13 1.75
CA ARG A 15 -5.89 36.00 2.53
C ARG A 15 -7.32 35.62 2.17
N VAL A 16 -8.12 36.55 1.62
CA VAL A 16 -9.52 36.28 1.22
C VAL A 16 -9.59 35.68 -0.19
N GLY A 17 -8.51 35.73 -0.98
CA GLY A 17 -8.44 35.15 -2.32
C GLY A 17 -7.99 33.68 -2.38
N MET A 18 -7.57 33.10 -1.27
CA MET A 18 -7.26 31.66 -1.21
C MET A 18 -8.48 30.87 -0.68
N THR A 19 -9.55 30.84 -1.44
CA THR A 19 -10.41 29.67 -1.39
C THR A 19 -9.57 28.50 -1.90
N LEU A 20 -9.15 27.64 -0.99
CA LEU A 20 -8.59 26.34 -1.35
C LEU A 20 -9.60 25.72 -2.34
N ALA A 21 -9.20 25.60 -3.60
CA ALA A 21 -10.03 24.91 -4.58
C ALA A 21 -10.17 23.48 -4.08
N ILE A 22 -11.37 23.13 -3.62
CA ILE A 22 -11.66 21.78 -3.14
C ILE A 22 -11.53 20.86 -4.36
N ASN A 23 -10.56 19.94 -4.32
CA ASN A 23 -10.50 18.87 -5.30
C ASN A 23 -11.72 17.96 -5.07
N LYS A 24 -12.61 17.93 -6.04
CA LYS A 24 -13.82 17.08 -6.02
C LYS A 24 -13.59 15.73 -6.71
N ASN A 25 -12.45 15.54 -7.34
CA ASN A 25 -12.10 14.28 -7.98
C ASN A 25 -11.58 13.32 -6.91
N VAL A 26 -12.32 12.26 -6.68
CA VAL A 26 -11.96 11.19 -5.75
C VAL A 26 -12.04 9.86 -6.48
N PHE A 27 -11.20 8.92 -6.10
CA PHE A 27 -11.29 7.54 -6.52
C PHE A 27 -11.42 6.65 -5.29
N ILE A 28 -12.01 5.49 -5.47
CA ILE A 28 -12.18 4.48 -4.42
C ILE A 28 -11.33 3.28 -4.81
N THR A 29 -10.42 2.89 -3.92
CA THR A 29 -9.74 1.59 -3.97
C THR A 29 -10.48 0.63 -3.05
N CYS A 30 -10.94 -0.50 -3.59
CA CYS A 30 -11.51 -1.59 -2.80
C CYS A 30 -10.49 -2.71 -2.62
N ALA A 31 -10.01 -2.91 -1.41
CA ALA A 31 -9.17 -4.06 -1.06
C ALA A 31 -10.07 -5.24 -0.71
N VAL A 32 -10.21 -6.18 -1.65
CA VAL A 32 -11.10 -7.34 -1.46
C VAL A 32 -10.48 -8.42 -0.60
N THR A 33 -9.15 -8.44 -0.51
CA THR A 33 -8.37 -9.31 0.38
C THR A 33 -7.13 -8.56 0.89
N GLY A 34 -6.59 -8.99 2.00
CA GLY A 34 -5.38 -8.45 2.63
C GLY A 34 -4.42 -9.55 3.10
N SER A 35 -3.29 -9.15 3.70
CA SER A 35 -2.23 -10.04 4.18
C SER A 35 -2.60 -10.81 5.47
N GLY A 36 -3.60 -10.35 6.22
CA GLY A 36 -3.96 -10.96 7.50
C GLY A 36 -4.66 -12.31 7.36
N SER A 37 -4.46 -13.20 8.33
CA SER A 37 -5.20 -14.47 8.48
C SER A 37 -6.63 -14.21 8.95
N SER A 38 -7.46 -13.69 8.06
CA SER A 38 -8.86 -13.31 8.34
C SER A 38 -9.89 -14.33 7.84
N GLN A 39 -9.45 -15.42 7.20
CA GLN A 39 -10.30 -16.43 6.59
C GLN A 39 -11.28 -17.11 7.56
N ASP A 40 -10.94 -17.15 8.85
CA ASP A 40 -11.76 -17.77 9.87
C ASP A 40 -12.69 -16.77 10.60
N LYS A 41 -12.57 -15.47 10.26
CA LYS A 41 -13.40 -14.43 10.86
C LYS A 41 -14.77 -14.30 10.21
N SER A 42 -14.88 -14.66 8.92
CA SER A 42 -16.14 -14.64 8.18
C SER A 42 -16.06 -15.57 6.98
N ASN A 43 -17.19 -16.22 6.66
CA ASN A 43 -17.36 -17.03 5.46
C ASN A 43 -17.39 -16.17 4.18
N GLU A 44 -17.59 -14.86 4.30
CA GLU A 44 -17.60 -13.91 3.17
C GLU A 44 -16.19 -13.51 2.72
N VAL A 45 -15.13 -13.89 3.47
CA VAL A 45 -13.75 -13.64 3.05
C VAL A 45 -13.41 -14.53 1.85
N PRO A 46 -13.16 -13.97 0.65
CA PRO A 46 -12.88 -14.75 -0.53
C PRO A 46 -11.53 -15.49 -0.39
N ARG A 47 -11.48 -16.75 -0.80
CA ARG A 47 -10.31 -17.63 -0.65
C ARG A 47 -9.74 -18.07 -1.99
N SER A 48 -10.61 -18.57 -2.86
CA SER A 48 -10.19 -19.04 -4.19
C SER A 48 -9.95 -17.89 -5.16
N PRO A 49 -9.14 -18.07 -6.20
CA PRO A 49 -8.98 -17.09 -7.27
C PRO A 49 -10.29 -16.64 -7.90
N LYS A 50 -11.26 -17.55 -8.01
CA LYS A 50 -12.60 -17.21 -8.51
C LYS A 50 -13.32 -16.26 -7.59
N GLU A 51 -13.40 -16.57 -6.30
CA GLU A 51 -14.08 -15.71 -5.30
C GLU A 51 -13.44 -14.35 -5.20
N ILE A 52 -12.09 -14.27 -5.22
CA ILE A 52 -11.34 -13.02 -5.19
C ILE A 52 -11.65 -12.18 -6.44
N ALA A 53 -11.65 -12.81 -7.62
CA ALA A 53 -11.95 -12.10 -8.85
C ALA A 53 -13.43 -11.66 -8.92
N ASP A 54 -14.37 -12.49 -8.50
CA ASP A 54 -15.80 -12.15 -8.44
C ASP A 54 -16.03 -10.94 -7.51
N SER A 55 -15.42 -10.96 -6.32
CA SER A 55 -15.49 -9.85 -5.36
C SER A 55 -14.89 -8.55 -5.93
N ALA A 56 -13.77 -8.63 -6.66
CA ALA A 56 -13.16 -7.50 -7.33
C ALA A 56 -14.05 -6.91 -8.44
N ILE A 57 -14.66 -7.79 -9.25
CA ILE A 57 -15.60 -7.40 -10.33
C ILE A 57 -16.85 -6.72 -9.73
N ASP A 58 -17.37 -7.26 -8.64
CA ASP A 58 -18.56 -6.70 -7.99
C ASP A 58 -18.24 -5.35 -7.32
N ALA A 59 -17.05 -5.21 -6.71
CA ALA A 59 -16.58 -3.93 -6.20
C ALA A 59 -16.47 -2.86 -7.32
N ALA A 60 -15.93 -3.25 -8.48
CA ALA A 60 -15.83 -2.36 -9.64
C ALA A 60 -17.21 -1.94 -10.17
N LYS A 61 -18.15 -2.88 -10.29
CA LYS A 61 -19.55 -2.58 -10.66
C LYS A 61 -20.26 -1.68 -9.66
N ALA A 62 -19.88 -1.75 -8.38
CA ALA A 62 -20.37 -0.87 -7.34
C ALA A 62 -19.72 0.53 -7.35
N GLY A 63 -18.69 0.76 -8.18
CA GLY A 63 -18.06 2.06 -8.39
C GLY A 63 -16.61 2.18 -7.89
N ALA A 64 -15.96 1.09 -7.50
CA ALA A 64 -14.53 1.13 -7.22
C ALA A 64 -13.74 1.35 -8.52
N ALA A 65 -12.85 2.36 -8.52
CA ALA A 65 -11.96 2.64 -9.65
C ALA A 65 -10.74 1.69 -9.66
N ILE A 66 -10.33 1.26 -8.48
CA ILE A 66 -9.18 0.37 -8.26
C ILE A 66 -9.64 -0.80 -7.39
N VAL A 67 -9.23 -2.01 -7.75
CA VAL A 67 -9.38 -3.20 -6.90
C VAL A 67 -8.01 -3.70 -6.48
N HIS A 68 -7.82 -3.84 -5.17
CA HIS A 68 -6.58 -4.37 -4.61
C HIS A 68 -6.76 -5.82 -4.17
N CYS A 69 -5.86 -6.69 -4.62
CA CYS A 69 -5.96 -8.12 -4.41
C CYS A 69 -4.67 -8.73 -3.84
N HIS A 70 -4.84 -9.51 -2.77
CA HIS A 70 -3.93 -10.57 -2.36
C HIS A 70 -4.50 -11.91 -2.79
N VAL A 71 -3.67 -12.90 -3.04
CA VAL A 71 -4.14 -14.26 -3.27
C VAL A 71 -4.00 -15.09 -2.01
N ARG A 72 -4.82 -16.12 -1.92
CA ARG A 72 -4.87 -17.05 -0.80
C ARG A 72 -4.77 -18.49 -1.33
N ASP A 73 -4.23 -19.35 -0.53
CA ASP A 73 -4.31 -20.79 -0.79
C ASP A 73 -5.79 -21.22 -0.75
N PRO A 74 -6.33 -21.80 -1.80
CA PRO A 74 -7.77 -22.12 -1.89
C PRO A 74 -8.26 -23.13 -0.85
N GLU A 75 -7.36 -24.01 -0.38
CA GLU A 75 -7.72 -25.07 0.56
C GLU A 75 -7.71 -24.54 2.00
N THR A 76 -6.68 -23.79 2.36
CA THR A 76 -6.46 -23.32 3.73
C THR A 76 -6.99 -21.92 3.98
N GLY A 77 -7.12 -21.09 2.95
CA GLY A 77 -7.45 -19.67 3.05
C GLY A 77 -6.28 -18.78 3.51
N ILE A 78 -5.12 -19.36 3.78
CA ILE A 78 -3.92 -18.63 4.22
C ILE A 78 -3.39 -17.77 3.07
N PRO A 79 -2.94 -16.53 3.34
CA PRO A 79 -2.30 -15.68 2.32
C PRO A 79 -1.16 -16.40 1.60
N SER A 80 -1.02 -16.19 0.29
CA SER A 80 -0.09 -16.93 -0.55
C SER A 80 0.65 -16.01 -1.52
N ARG A 81 1.86 -16.44 -1.95
CA ARG A 81 2.66 -15.77 -3.00
C ARG A 81 2.67 -16.53 -4.32
N ARG A 82 1.87 -17.58 -4.45
CA ARG A 82 1.83 -18.43 -5.66
C ARG A 82 1.47 -17.60 -6.88
N VAL A 83 2.34 -17.62 -7.88
CA VAL A 83 2.20 -16.87 -9.13
C VAL A 83 0.98 -17.32 -9.93
N ASP A 84 0.72 -18.64 -9.99
CA ASP A 84 -0.42 -19.23 -10.68
C ASP A 84 -1.77 -18.71 -10.16
N LEU A 85 -1.88 -18.47 -8.85
CA LEU A 85 -3.10 -17.90 -8.25
C LEU A 85 -3.29 -16.43 -8.66
N TYR A 86 -2.21 -15.62 -8.70
CA TYR A 86 -2.26 -14.25 -9.20
C TYR A 86 -2.62 -14.21 -10.68
N GLU A 87 -2.06 -15.11 -11.49
CA GLU A 87 -2.38 -15.22 -12.93
C GLU A 87 -3.85 -15.54 -13.14
N GLU A 88 -4.41 -16.47 -12.36
CA GLU A 88 -5.82 -16.83 -12.45
C GLU A 88 -6.74 -15.66 -12.04
N VAL A 89 -6.46 -14.97 -10.91
CA VAL A 89 -7.24 -13.79 -10.50
C VAL A 89 -7.20 -12.72 -11.58
N THR A 90 -6.00 -12.38 -12.05
CA THR A 90 -5.79 -11.38 -13.09
C THR A 90 -6.57 -11.72 -14.38
N LYS A 91 -6.43 -12.96 -14.84
CA LYS A 91 -7.13 -13.43 -16.04
C LYS A 91 -8.64 -13.31 -15.89
N ARG A 92 -9.21 -13.76 -14.76
CA ARG A 92 -10.66 -13.69 -14.52
C ARG A 92 -11.19 -12.25 -14.52
N ILE A 93 -10.48 -11.32 -13.89
CA ILE A 93 -10.84 -9.89 -13.88
C ILE A 93 -10.78 -9.33 -15.30
N ARG A 94 -9.73 -9.61 -16.07
CA ARG A 94 -9.58 -9.13 -17.46
C ARG A 94 -10.62 -9.74 -18.41
N ASP A 95 -10.91 -11.04 -18.28
CA ASP A 95 -11.91 -11.72 -19.11
C ASP A 95 -13.33 -11.21 -18.84
N SER A 96 -13.60 -10.57 -17.70
CA SER A 96 -14.90 -9.99 -17.38
C SER A 96 -15.22 -8.71 -18.15
N GLU A 97 -14.23 -8.13 -18.85
CA GLU A 97 -14.34 -6.84 -19.56
C GLU A 97 -14.78 -5.68 -18.63
N THR A 98 -14.65 -5.86 -17.32
CA THR A 98 -14.96 -4.79 -16.35
C THR A 98 -13.86 -3.74 -16.40
N ASP A 99 -14.24 -2.47 -16.59
CA ASP A 99 -13.30 -1.32 -16.59
C ASP A 99 -12.89 -1.01 -15.16
N VAL A 100 -11.75 -1.55 -14.75
CA VAL A 100 -11.17 -1.37 -13.42
C VAL A 100 -9.66 -1.46 -13.45
N VAL A 101 -8.99 -0.63 -12.67
CA VAL A 101 -7.55 -0.68 -12.43
C VAL A 101 -7.25 -1.81 -11.45
N LEU A 102 -6.35 -2.72 -11.84
CA LEU A 102 -5.91 -3.82 -11.00
C LEU A 102 -4.67 -3.42 -10.22
N ASN A 103 -4.73 -3.58 -8.90
CA ASN A 103 -3.63 -3.37 -7.97
C ASN A 103 -3.30 -4.71 -7.29
N LEU A 104 -2.08 -5.21 -7.44
CA LEU A 104 -1.60 -6.44 -6.80
C LEU A 104 -0.57 -6.13 -5.74
N THR A 105 -0.66 -6.82 -4.60
CA THR A 105 0.29 -6.63 -3.50
C THR A 105 1.69 -7.11 -3.85
N THR A 106 2.72 -6.43 -3.32
CA THR A 106 4.10 -6.94 -3.23
C THR A 106 4.59 -7.00 -1.77
N GLY A 107 3.68 -6.82 -0.81
CA GLY A 107 3.99 -6.83 0.62
C GLY A 107 4.42 -8.19 1.17
N MET A 108 3.89 -9.27 0.61
CA MET A 108 4.19 -10.64 1.03
C MET A 108 5.68 -11.00 0.87
N GLY A 109 6.23 -11.73 1.85
CA GLY A 109 7.63 -12.18 1.81
C GLY A 109 8.61 -11.21 2.49
N GLY A 110 8.12 -10.37 3.38
CA GLY A 110 8.91 -9.49 4.24
C GLY A 110 8.80 -9.80 5.73
N ASP A 111 8.24 -10.94 6.10
CA ASP A 111 7.82 -11.26 7.46
C ASP A 111 8.94 -11.98 8.22
N ILE A 112 9.35 -11.38 9.33
CA ILE A 112 10.30 -11.98 10.28
C ILE A 112 9.61 -12.18 11.62
N TYR A 113 9.60 -13.41 12.12
CA TYR A 113 9.17 -13.75 13.47
C TYR A 113 10.36 -14.12 14.31
N LEU A 114 10.65 -13.30 15.31
CA LEU A 114 11.71 -13.55 16.28
C LEU A 114 11.29 -14.64 17.28
N GLY A 115 12.29 -15.28 17.90
CA GLY A 115 12.04 -16.20 19.01
C GLY A 115 11.32 -15.51 20.19
N LEU A 116 10.64 -16.30 21.02
CA LEU A 116 9.86 -15.78 22.16
C LEU A 116 10.72 -15.35 23.34
N ASP A 117 11.98 -15.81 23.41
CA ASP A 117 12.91 -15.40 24.44
C ASP A 117 13.59 -14.08 24.06
N PRO A 118 13.31 -12.97 24.76
CA PRO A 118 13.89 -11.67 24.43
C PRO A 118 15.41 -11.61 24.61
N GLU A 119 15.99 -12.50 25.42
CA GLU A 119 17.44 -12.60 25.61
C GLU A 119 18.11 -13.44 24.51
N ASN A 120 17.34 -14.32 23.82
CA ASN A 120 17.79 -15.18 22.74
C ASN A 120 16.80 -15.16 21.57
N PRO A 121 16.71 -14.04 20.80
CA PRO A 121 15.70 -13.88 19.77
C PRO A 121 15.93 -14.76 18.53
N LEU A 122 17.04 -15.45 18.44
CA LEU A 122 17.35 -16.40 17.38
C LEU A 122 17.36 -17.84 17.92
N PRO A 123 17.07 -18.86 17.06
CA PRO A 123 16.71 -18.74 15.64
C PRO A 123 15.33 -18.12 15.42
N LEU A 124 15.10 -17.64 14.18
CA LEU A 124 13.77 -17.14 13.78
C LEU A 124 12.73 -18.25 13.90
N LYS A 125 11.52 -17.87 14.28
CA LYS A 125 10.41 -18.80 14.40
C LYS A 125 9.96 -19.30 13.03
N GLN A 126 9.81 -20.61 12.89
CA GLN A 126 9.37 -21.29 11.68
C GLN A 126 8.10 -22.10 11.98
N PRO A 127 7.16 -22.20 11.03
CA PRO A 127 7.19 -21.74 9.63
C PRO A 127 6.69 -20.28 9.45
N GLU A 128 6.49 -19.51 10.49
CA GLU A 128 5.85 -18.20 10.45
C GLU A 128 6.70 -17.15 9.72
N THR A 129 8.04 -17.27 9.78
CA THR A 129 8.95 -16.39 9.05
C THR A 129 8.86 -16.65 7.55
N ASP A 130 8.41 -15.64 6.79
CA ASP A 130 8.31 -15.65 5.33
C ASP A 130 9.18 -14.54 4.74
N MET A 131 10.50 -14.62 4.95
CA MET A 131 11.45 -13.63 4.45
C MET A 131 12.15 -14.11 3.19
N ILE A 132 11.92 -13.40 2.08
CA ILE A 132 12.50 -13.74 0.77
C ILE A 132 13.12 -12.52 0.08
N GLY A 133 13.85 -12.75 -1.00
CA GLY A 133 14.49 -11.71 -1.79
C GLY A 133 13.51 -10.84 -2.60
N ALA A 134 13.92 -9.60 -2.88
CA ALA A 134 13.12 -8.61 -3.61
C ALA A 134 12.58 -9.13 -4.95
N SER A 135 13.38 -9.87 -5.73
CA SER A 135 12.95 -10.41 -7.02
C SER A 135 11.82 -11.45 -6.91
N GLU A 136 11.84 -12.26 -5.87
CA GLU A 136 10.80 -13.27 -5.64
C GLU A 136 9.50 -12.62 -5.16
N ARG A 137 9.57 -11.58 -4.34
CA ARG A 137 8.39 -10.82 -3.88
C ARG A 137 7.57 -10.24 -5.01
N ILE A 138 8.21 -9.83 -6.10
CA ILE A 138 7.55 -9.18 -7.25
C ILE A 138 7.42 -10.11 -8.48
N ARG A 139 7.67 -11.39 -8.33
CA ARG A 139 7.73 -12.33 -9.45
C ARG A 139 6.44 -12.41 -10.25
N HIS A 140 5.28 -12.38 -9.59
CA HIS A 140 3.96 -12.40 -10.22
C HIS A 140 3.69 -11.19 -11.11
N LEU A 141 4.32 -10.02 -10.84
CA LEU A 141 4.13 -8.83 -11.66
C LEU A 141 4.65 -9.01 -13.10
N ILE A 142 5.61 -9.92 -13.32
CA ILE A 142 6.20 -10.15 -14.64
C ILE A 142 5.17 -10.71 -15.62
N THR A 143 4.31 -11.59 -15.14
CA THR A 143 3.26 -12.26 -15.94
C THR A 143 1.93 -11.54 -15.86
N CYS A 144 1.51 -11.11 -14.68
CA CYS A 144 0.21 -10.47 -14.46
C CYS A 144 0.12 -9.05 -15.05
N LYS A 145 1.23 -8.30 -15.01
CA LYS A 145 1.31 -6.91 -15.51
C LYS A 145 0.12 -6.05 -15.09
N PRO A 146 -0.16 -5.92 -13.77
CA PRO A 146 -1.20 -5.03 -13.32
C PRO A 146 -0.85 -3.57 -13.62
N GLU A 147 -1.81 -2.67 -13.57
CA GLU A 147 -1.57 -1.23 -13.70
C GLU A 147 -0.83 -0.68 -12.47
N ILE A 148 -1.18 -1.19 -11.29
CA ILE A 148 -0.64 -0.76 -10.00
C ILE A 148 -0.17 -1.99 -9.22
N CYS A 149 0.87 -1.82 -8.42
CA CYS A 149 1.21 -2.76 -7.34
C CYS A 149 1.57 -1.99 -6.08
N THR A 150 1.28 -2.54 -4.90
CA THR A 150 1.72 -1.90 -3.65
C THR A 150 3.21 -2.07 -3.41
N LEU A 151 3.80 -1.11 -2.72
CA LEU A 151 5.19 -1.13 -2.27
C LEU A 151 5.24 -0.60 -0.83
N ASP A 152 5.28 -1.51 0.14
CA ASP A 152 5.32 -1.18 1.55
C ASP A 152 6.65 -0.52 1.90
N CYS A 153 6.62 0.77 2.19
CA CYS A 153 7.82 1.59 2.32
C CYS A 153 8.24 1.72 3.77
N GLY A 154 9.05 0.78 4.24
CA GLY A 154 9.65 0.81 5.56
C GLY A 154 9.47 -0.47 6.37
N THR A 155 10.27 -0.59 7.40
CA THR A 155 10.30 -1.72 8.35
C THR A 155 9.67 -1.28 9.66
N MET A 156 8.83 -2.13 10.25
CA MET A 156 8.18 -1.83 11.54
C MET A 156 7.82 -3.12 12.27
N ASN A 157 7.64 -3.02 13.60
CA ASN A 157 6.87 -4.02 14.33
C ASN A 157 5.46 -4.05 13.74
N PHE A 158 4.88 -5.21 13.59
CA PHE A 158 3.58 -5.34 12.92
C PHE A 158 2.66 -6.27 13.70
N ALA A 159 1.44 -5.81 13.96
CA ALA A 159 0.42 -6.54 14.70
C ALA A 159 0.89 -7.01 16.09
N GLU A 160 0.87 -8.29 16.36
CA GLU A 160 1.12 -8.87 17.68
C GLU A 160 2.42 -9.68 17.69
N ASP A 161 2.84 -10.09 18.89
CA ASP A 161 4.03 -10.91 19.13
C ASP A 161 5.34 -10.26 18.65
N ASN A 162 6.30 -11.11 18.29
CA ASN A 162 7.64 -10.75 17.84
C ASN A 162 7.73 -10.64 16.30
N TYR A 163 6.66 -10.17 15.67
CA TYR A 163 6.57 -10.03 14.23
C TYR A 163 7.11 -8.67 13.76
N VAL A 164 8.00 -8.70 12.78
CA VAL A 164 8.57 -7.52 12.13
C VAL A 164 8.32 -7.60 10.63
N MET A 165 7.54 -6.65 10.10
CA MET A 165 7.43 -6.42 8.67
C MET A 165 8.73 -5.76 8.19
N THR A 166 9.44 -6.39 7.26
CA THR A 166 10.78 -5.99 6.89
C THR A 166 10.88 -5.53 5.44
N ASN A 167 11.19 -4.25 5.26
CA ASN A 167 11.40 -3.61 3.96
C ASN A 167 12.64 -2.70 4.06
N THR A 168 13.82 -3.28 3.91
CA THR A 168 15.07 -2.51 3.98
C THR A 168 15.22 -1.56 2.80
N PRO A 169 15.97 -0.44 2.94
CA PRO A 169 16.21 0.46 1.81
C PRO A 169 16.77 -0.23 0.56
N GLY A 170 17.65 -1.24 0.74
CA GLY A 170 18.20 -2.01 -0.37
C GLY A 170 17.15 -2.84 -1.10
N MET A 171 16.23 -3.49 -0.36
CA MET A 171 15.11 -4.24 -0.94
C MET A 171 14.17 -3.32 -1.69
N LEU A 172 13.80 -2.18 -1.09
CA LEU A 172 12.93 -1.19 -1.71
C LEU A 172 13.53 -0.60 -2.98
N THR A 173 14.82 -0.28 -2.98
CA THR A 173 15.55 0.15 -4.19
C THR A 173 15.45 -0.87 -5.31
N ALA A 174 15.70 -2.15 -5.01
CA ALA A 174 15.64 -3.23 -5.99
C ALA A 174 14.21 -3.45 -6.52
N MET A 175 13.21 -3.46 -5.64
CA MET A 175 11.80 -3.63 -6.01
C MET A 175 11.29 -2.44 -6.83
N ALA A 176 11.50 -1.19 -6.38
CA ALA A 176 11.07 0.02 -7.07
C ALA A 176 11.66 0.11 -8.47
N SER A 177 12.97 -0.15 -8.62
CA SER A 177 13.65 -0.17 -9.91
C SER A 177 13.04 -1.20 -10.85
N LYS A 178 12.76 -2.40 -10.37
CA LYS A 178 12.18 -3.47 -11.18
C LYS A 178 10.74 -3.18 -11.56
N ILE A 179 9.91 -2.76 -10.62
CA ILE A 179 8.50 -2.38 -10.84
C ILE A 179 8.41 -1.29 -11.92
N THR A 180 9.20 -0.22 -11.77
CA THR A 180 9.26 0.86 -12.76
C THR A 180 9.73 0.37 -14.13
N SER A 181 10.69 -0.55 -14.19
CA SER A 181 11.17 -1.14 -15.46
C SER A 181 10.12 -1.99 -16.18
N LEU A 182 9.14 -2.51 -15.46
CA LEU A 182 8.00 -3.25 -16.01
C LEU A 182 6.88 -2.33 -16.49
N GLY A 183 6.98 -1.01 -16.27
CA GLY A 183 5.95 -0.04 -16.62
C GLY A 183 4.73 -0.06 -15.66
N ILE A 184 4.90 -0.63 -14.47
CA ILE A 184 3.86 -0.72 -13.44
C ILE A 184 4.00 0.48 -12.49
N LEU A 185 2.88 1.08 -12.09
CA LEU A 185 2.87 2.18 -11.13
C LEU A 185 2.93 1.62 -9.70
N PRO A 186 3.96 1.93 -8.90
CA PRO A 186 3.94 1.56 -7.49
C PRO A 186 3.02 2.47 -6.69
N GLU A 187 2.07 1.90 -5.97
CA GLU A 187 1.36 2.55 -4.87
C GLU A 187 2.20 2.41 -3.60
N ILE A 188 2.77 3.51 -3.16
CA ILE A 188 3.71 3.51 -2.02
C ILE A 188 2.90 3.48 -0.73
N GLU A 189 2.97 2.41 0.03
CA GLU A 189 2.32 2.30 1.33
C GLU A 189 3.24 2.81 2.44
N VAL A 190 2.74 3.76 3.23
CA VAL A 190 3.46 4.33 4.37
C VAL A 190 2.64 4.18 5.64
N PHE A 191 3.29 3.66 6.67
CA PHE A 191 2.71 3.33 7.97
C PHE A 191 3.19 4.27 9.08
N ASP A 192 4.11 5.20 8.75
CA ASP A 192 4.71 6.17 9.66
C ASP A 192 5.37 7.31 8.89
N THR A 193 5.71 8.39 9.57
CA THR A 193 6.41 9.56 9.01
C THR A 193 7.80 9.21 8.48
N GLY A 194 8.51 8.29 9.12
CA GLY A 194 9.80 7.77 8.66
C GLY A 194 9.69 7.04 7.32
N HIS A 195 8.60 6.29 7.12
CA HIS A 195 8.31 5.62 5.85
C HIS A 195 8.03 6.64 4.74
N LEU A 196 7.29 7.73 5.02
CA LEU A 196 7.08 8.82 4.06
C LEU A 196 8.40 9.49 3.67
N TRP A 197 9.34 9.64 4.60
CA TRP A 197 10.66 10.15 4.28
C TRP A 197 11.44 9.22 3.34
N LEU A 198 11.38 7.92 3.58
CA LEU A 198 12.00 6.93 2.70
C LEU A 198 11.33 6.90 1.31
N ALA A 199 10.00 7.01 1.25
CA ALA A 199 9.26 7.16 -0.01
C ALA A 199 9.77 8.36 -0.84
N LYS A 200 9.90 9.52 -0.21
CA LYS A 200 10.47 10.72 -0.84
C LYS A 200 11.90 10.49 -1.36
N LYS A 201 12.72 9.74 -0.63
CA LYS A 201 14.06 9.37 -1.09
C LYS A 201 14.01 8.56 -2.38
N LEU A 202 13.14 7.53 -2.46
CA LEU A 202 13.01 6.69 -3.66
C LEU A 202 12.58 7.51 -4.89
N VAL A 203 11.67 8.46 -4.72
CA VAL A 203 11.24 9.39 -5.79
C VAL A 203 12.37 10.35 -6.17
N ASN A 204 13.03 10.98 -5.21
CA ASN A 204 14.13 11.92 -5.46
C ASN A 204 15.34 11.25 -6.17
N GLU A 205 15.55 9.96 -5.94
CA GLU A 205 16.58 9.17 -6.63
C GLU A 205 16.14 8.68 -8.03
N GLY A 206 14.92 9.02 -8.46
CA GLY A 206 14.37 8.65 -9.76
C GLY A 206 14.00 7.16 -9.89
N LEU A 207 13.94 6.43 -8.79
CA LEU A 207 13.53 5.02 -8.74
C LEU A 207 12.03 4.85 -8.94
N ILE A 208 11.25 5.82 -8.47
CA ILE A 208 9.80 5.95 -8.70
C ILE A 208 9.59 7.26 -9.45
N LYS A 209 8.84 7.21 -10.54
CA LYS A 209 8.60 8.34 -11.44
C LYS A 209 7.17 8.84 -11.33
N ASP A 210 6.94 10.07 -11.77
CA ASP A 210 5.60 10.62 -11.88
C ASP A 210 4.71 9.80 -12.84
N PRO A 211 3.42 9.71 -12.52
CA PRO A 211 2.73 10.22 -11.34
C PRO A 211 3.05 9.39 -10.09
N VAL A 212 3.25 10.04 -8.94
CA VAL A 212 3.47 9.33 -7.68
C VAL A 212 2.13 9.07 -6.99
N LEU A 213 1.90 7.82 -6.62
CA LEU A 213 0.74 7.37 -5.88
C LEU A 213 1.17 6.90 -4.48
N LEU A 214 0.54 7.46 -3.45
CA LEU A 214 0.83 7.19 -2.04
C LEU A 214 -0.42 6.69 -1.34
N GLN A 215 -0.26 5.71 -0.44
CA GLN A 215 -1.31 5.28 0.46
C GLN A 215 -0.86 5.44 1.91
N LEU A 216 -1.66 6.16 2.71
CA LEU A 216 -1.49 6.29 4.16
C LEU A 216 -2.20 5.13 4.85
N CYS A 217 -1.43 4.22 5.45
CA CYS A 217 -1.93 3.05 6.17
C CYS A 217 -1.99 3.39 7.66
N MET A 218 -3.17 3.77 8.14
CA MET A 218 -3.38 4.24 9.51
C MET A 218 -3.91 3.11 10.41
N GLY A 219 -3.63 3.19 11.71
CA GLY A 219 -4.21 2.28 12.70
C GLY A 219 -3.65 0.87 12.71
N ILE A 220 -2.63 0.58 11.90
CA ILE A 220 -1.91 -0.69 12.00
C ILE A 220 -1.09 -0.67 13.29
N PRO A 221 -1.19 -1.70 14.17
CA PRO A 221 -0.47 -1.71 15.44
C PRO A 221 1.03 -1.44 15.25
N TRP A 222 1.54 -0.49 16.03
CA TRP A 222 2.93 0.01 16.06
C TRP A 222 3.34 0.89 14.90
N GLY A 223 2.44 1.14 13.92
CA GLY A 223 2.56 2.21 12.94
C GLY A 223 1.86 3.49 13.41
N ALA A 224 1.56 4.38 12.46
CA ALA A 224 0.84 5.62 12.72
C ALA A 224 -0.58 5.34 13.29
N PRO A 225 -0.90 5.83 14.49
CA PRO A 225 -2.24 5.70 15.04
C PRO A 225 -3.29 6.46 14.23
N ASN A 226 -4.54 6.00 14.27
CA ASN A 226 -5.64 6.55 13.47
C ASN A 226 -6.31 7.79 14.10
N ASP A 227 -5.54 8.64 14.75
CA ASP A 227 -6.02 9.93 15.26
C ASP A 227 -5.80 11.06 14.27
N ILE A 228 -6.61 12.12 14.40
CA ILE A 228 -6.59 13.25 13.47
C ILE A 228 -5.26 14.01 13.44
N ASN A 229 -4.54 14.11 14.54
CA ASN A 229 -3.30 14.86 14.61
C ASN A 229 -2.19 14.13 13.84
N THR A 230 -2.09 12.81 14.03
CA THR A 230 -1.15 11.96 13.30
C THR A 230 -1.48 11.94 11.81
N PHE A 231 -2.76 11.78 11.45
CA PHE A 231 -3.20 11.85 10.06
C PHE A 231 -2.82 13.18 9.41
N MET A 232 -3.14 14.31 10.05
CA MET A 232 -2.78 15.63 9.53
C MET A 232 -1.28 15.89 9.48
N SER A 233 -0.51 15.28 10.40
CA SER A 233 0.96 15.32 10.33
C SER A 233 1.48 14.64 9.05
N LEU A 234 0.96 13.48 8.70
CA LEU A 234 1.31 12.79 7.46
C LEU A 234 0.86 13.61 6.24
N VAL A 235 -0.41 14.01 6.17
CA VAL A 235 -0.97 14.77 5.04
C VAL A 235 -0.20 16.07 4.77
N ASN A 236 0.15 16.82 5.82
CA ASN A 236 0.90 18.07 5.69
C ASN A 236 2.34 17.86 5.18
N ASN A 237 2.86 16.64 5.26
CA ASN A 237 4.18 16.27 4.80
C ASN A 237 4.20 15.63 3.40
N ILE A 238 3.03 15.34 2.79
CA ILE A 238 2.96 14.83 1.41
C ILE A 238 3.34 15.96 0.44
N PRO A 239 4.21 15.72 -0.56
CA PRO A 239 4.41 16.65 -1.66
C PRO A 239 3.10 16.98 -2.37
N LYS A 240 2.90 18.23 -2.76
CA LYS A 240 1.61 18.73 -3.28
C LYS A 240 1.20 18.15 -4.64
N ASP A 241 2.15 17.67 -5.37
CA ASP A 241 2.03 17.04 -6.70
C ASP A 241 1.76 15.54 -6.64
N TRP A 242 1.81 14.93 -5.44
CA TRP A 242 1.51 13.50 -5.27
C TRP A 242 0.00 13.27 -5.15
N THR A 243 -0.46 12.20 -5.78
CA THR A 243 -1.81 11.66 -5.54
C THR A 243 -1.75 10.73 -4.34
N TRP A 244 -2.73 10.82 -3.46
CA TRP A 244 -2.74 9.98 -2.27
C TRP A 244 -4.13 9.47 -1.88
N SER A 245 -4.15 8.35 -1.21
CA SER A 245 -5.28 7.73 -0.56
C SER A 245 -4.97 7.43 0.90
N ALA A 246 -5.96 7.07 1.69
CA ALA A 246 -5.78 6.64 3.07
C ALA A 246 -6.83 5.60 3.46
N PHE A 247 -6.45 4.70 4.37
CA PHE A 247 -7.37 3.82 5.06
C PHE A 247 -6.99 3.69 6.55
N SER A 248 -7.94 3.17 7.36
CA SER A 248 -7.73 2.87 8.77
C SER A 248 -8.64 1.71 9.22
#